data_7e81ffb6e3ff40c4576cb0a1b47287ea
#
_entry.id   7e81ffb6e3ff40c4576cb0a1b47287ea
#
_cell.length_a   1.000
_cell.length_b   1.000
_cell.length_c   1.000
_cell.angle_alpha   90.00
_cell.angle_beta   90.00
_cell.angle_gamma   90.00
#
_symmetry.space_group_name_H-M   'P 1'
#
loop_
_entity.id
_entity.type
_entity.pdbx_description
1 polymer ?
#
loop_
_entity_poly.entity_id
_entity_poly.type
_entity_poly.pdbx_seq_one_letter_code
_entity_poly.pdbx_strand_id
1 'polypeptide(L)'
;MVPRSGTELINPFKLLERVGIREGQKIVDLGCGSLGHFVFPAAQLVGAQGHVYAVDIQRSVLEHIERRAKEGQFFNVHPVWSDMDVYRATRIDEGSLDLTLLINNFYLSSNRPQMLREMARLTRPHGRVVVVEWKPIASPIGPAVDQRIDQEQVKREMRSPLFEFHDAFEAGPYHYGLIFLRTEEPV
;
A
#
# COMPACT_ATOMS: atom_id res chain seq x y z
N MET A 1 -23.61 8.82 -4.16
CA MET A 1 -22.73 8.23 -5.20
C MET A 1 -22.39 6.82 -4.73
N VAL A 2 -22.58 5.79 -5.56
CA VAL A 2 -22.21 4.42 -5.21
C VAL A 2 -20.68 4.30 -5.38
N PRO A 3 -19.93 3.77 -4.39
CA PRO A 3 -18.49 3.57 -4.50
C PRO A 3 -18.17 2.65 -5.71
N ARG A 4 -17.15 3.00 -6.49
CA ARG A 4 -16.71 2.21 -7.66
C ARG A 4 -15.68 1.14 -7.29
N SER A 5 -15.02 1.32 -6.14
CA SER A 5 -14.05 0.37 -5.61
C SER A 5 -14.10 0.33 -4.08
N GLY A 6 -13.56 -0.74 -3.49
CA GLY A 6 -13.50 -0.87 -2.03
C GLY A 6 -12.66 0.22 -1.37
N THR A 7 -11.62 0.70 -2.04
CA THR A 7 -10.77 1.77 -1.53
C THR A 7 -11.49 3.10 -1.35
N GLU A 8 -12.55 3.38 -2.12
CA GLU A 8 -13.38 4.59 -1.96
C GLU A 8 -14.17 4.63 -0.63
N LEU A 9 -14.30 3.48 0.06
CA LEU A 9 -14.88 3.41 1.40
C LEU A 9 -13.91 3.85 2.50
N ILE A 10 -12.67 4.15 2.15
CA ILE A 10 -11.60 4.59 3.05
C ILE A 10 -11.27 6.04 2.71
N ASN A 11 -11.27 6.92 3.71
CA ASN A 11 -10.81 8.29 3.50
C ASN A 11 -9.28 8.32 3.41
N PRO A 12 -8.68 8.64 2.24
CA PRO A 12 -7.24 8.52 2.04
C PRO A 12 -6.44 9.51 2.90
N PHE A 13 -6.91 10.75 3.07
CA PHE A 13 -6.22 11.73 3.89
C PHE A 13 -6.16 11.31 5.36
N LYS A 14 -7.31 10.88 5.92
CA LYS A 14 -7.36 10.40 7.31
C LYS A 14 -6.45 9.18 7.53
N LEU A 15 -6.41 8.25 6.56
CA LEU A 15 -5.54 7.09 6.64
C LEU A 15 -4.07 7.52 6.60
N LEU A 16 -3.68 8.35 5.62
CA LEU A 16 -2.31 8.79 5.46
C LEU A 16 -1.80 9.61 6.65
N GLU A 17 -2.64 10.48 7.21
CA GLU A 17 -2.35 11.19 8.46
C GLU A 17 -2.19 10.21 9.64
N ARG A 18 -3.09 9.22 9.77
CA ARG A 18 -3.04 8.20 10.83
C ARG A 18 -1.77 7.39 10.81
N VAL A 19 -1.26 7.05 9.63
CA VAL A 19 0.00 6.31 9.48
C VAL A 19 1.23 7.22 9.50
N GLY A 20 1.03 8.51 9.72
CA GLY A 20 2.09 9.49 9.97
C GLY A 20 2.92 9.84 8.73
N ILE A 21 2.27 10.02 7.58
CA ILE A 21 2.93 10.57 6.38
C ILE A 21 3.50 11.97 6.67
N ARG A 22 4.64 12.30 6.05
CA ARG A 22 5.32 13.59 6.23
C ARG A 22 5.86 14.10 4.91
N GLU A 23 6.03 15.41 4.83
CA GLU A 23 6.70 16.09 3.71
C GLU A 23 8.09 15.50 3.45
N GLY A 24 8.47 15.39 2.19
CA GLY A 24 9.75 14.87 1.72
C GLY A 24 9.89 13.35 1.72
N GLN A 25 8.91 12.60 2.22
CA GLN A 25 8.99 11.13 2.27
C GLN A 25 8.88 10.48 0.88
N LYS A 26 9.49 9.29 0.78
CA LYS A 26 9.34 8.37 -0.35
C LYS A 26 8.38 7.24 0.02
N ILE A 27 7.33 7.10 -0.77
CA ILE A 27 6.20 6.19 -0.49
C ILE A 27 5.94 5.30 -1.69
N VAL A 28 5.53 4.06 -1.45
CA VAL A 28 4.98 3.20 -2.48
C VAL A 28 3.55 2.78 -2.13
N ASP A 29 2.68 2.75 -3.14
CA ASP A 29 1.35 2.13 -3.12
C ASP A 29 1.41 0.88 -4.00
N LEU A 30 1.46 -0.31 -3.38
CA LEU A 30 1.56 -1.61 -4.06
C LEU A 30 0.16 -2.10 -4.43
N GLY A 31 -0.09 -2.24 -5.75
CA GLY A 31 -1.42 -2.50 -6.29
C GLY A 31 -2.30 -1.24 -6.23
N CYS A 32 -1.77 -0.12 -6.76
CA CYS A 32 -2.34 1.22 -6.60
C CYS A 32 -3.73 1.41 -7.24
N GLY A 33 -4.10 0.54 -8.18
CA GLY A 33 -5.37 0.61 -8.90
C GLY A 33 -5.53 1.86 -9.78
N SER A 34 -6.47 1.81 -10.71
CA SER A 34 -6.63 2.84 -11.76
C SER A 34 -7.05 4.22 -11.24
N LEU A 35 -7.67 4.29 -10.06
CA LEU A 35 -8.05 5.57 -9.46
C LEU A 35 -6.88 6.28 -8.76
N GLY A 36 -5.82 5.55 -8.40
CA GLY A 36 -4.73 6.12 -7.59
C GLY A 36 -5.25 6.77 -6.31
N HIS A 37 -6.21 6.09 -5.65
CA HIS A 37 -6.98 6.65 -4.53
C HIS A 37 -6.10 7.12 -3.38
N PHE A 38 -4.98 6.44 -3.15
CA PHE A 38 -3.96 6.84 -2.16
C PHE A 38 -2.77 7.55 -2.79
N VAL A 39 -2.46 7.28 -4.07
CA VAL A 39 -1.32 7.86 -4.79
C VAL A 39 -1.36 9.39 -4.80
N PHE A 40 -2.46 9.98 -5.26
CA PHE A 40 -2.54 11.44 -5.41
C PHE A 40 -2.64 12.20 -4.08
N PRO A 41 -3.45 11.75 -3.09
CA PRO A 41 -3.40 12.32 -1.75
C PRO A 41 -2.02 12.20 -1.09
N ALA A 42 -1.33 11.06 -1.25
CA ALA A 42 0.03 10.91 -0.76
C ALA A 42 0.97 11.90 -1.43
N ALA A 43 0.88 12.07 -2.77
CA ALA A 43 1.71 13.02 -3.52
C ALA A 43 1.52 14.47 -3.06
N GLN A 44 0.30 14.85 -2.68
CA GLN A 44 0.03 16.17 -2.09
C GLN A 44 0.69 16.32 -0.71
N LEU A 45 0.57 15.30 0.16
CA LEU A 45 1.07 15.34 1.53
C LEU A 45 2.60 15.28 1.63
N VAL A 46 3.26 14.53 0.74
CA VAL A 46 4.74 14.49 0.72
C VAL A 46 5.35 15.72 0.04
N GLY A 47 4.58 16.49 -0.70
CA GLY A 47 5.03 17.71 -1.35
C GLY A 47 6.05 17.49 -2.47
N ALA A 48 6.60 18.58 -2.99
CA ALA A 48 7.46 18.57 -4.18
C ALA A 48 8.82 17.85 -3.98
N GLN A 49 9.27 17.71 -2.74
CA GLN A 49 10.53 17.03 -2.39
C GLN A 49 10.34 15.54 -2.07
N GLY A 50 9.10 15.09 -1.89
CA GLY A 50 8.76 13.69 -1.69
C GLY A 50 8.53 12.95 -3.00
N HIS A 51 8.43 11.63 -2.95
CA HIS A 51 8.16 10.78 -4.11
C HIS A 51 7.09 9.73 -3.79
N VAL A 52 6.17 9.50 -4.71
CA VAL A 52 5.17 8.46 -4.60
C VAL A 52 5.29 7.51 -5.79
N TYR A 53 5.63 6.27 -5.50
CA TYR A 53 5.69 5.19 -6.49
C TYR A 53 4.33 4.48 -6.54
N ALA A 54 3.69 4.52 -7.70
CA ALA A 54 2.43 3.83 -7.98
C ALA A 54 2.76 2.51 -8.68
N VAL A 55 2.67 1.40 -7.96
CA VAL A 55 3.03 0.08 -8.47
C VAL A 55 1.78 -0.73 -8.81
N ASP A 56 1.73 -1.29 -10.01
CA ASP A 56 0.66 -2.21 -10.43
C ASP A 56 1.18 -3.20 -11.48
N ILE A 57 0.57 -4.38 -11.54
CA ILE A 57 0.86 -5.40 -12.56
C ILE A 57 0.15 -5.10 -13.89
N GLN A 58 -0.93 -4.32 -13.87
CA GLN A 58 -1.71 -3.97 -15.04
C GLN A 58 -1.18 -2.67 -15.68
N ARG A 59 -0.63 -2.76 -16.89
CA ARG A 59 -0.10 -1.61 -17.63
C ARG A 59 -1.15 -0.53 -17.87
N SER A 60 -2.38 -0.91 -18.17
CA SER A 60 -3.50 0.02 -18.37
C SER A 60 -3.81 0.85 -17.12
N VAL A 61 -3.61 0.29 -15.93
CA VAL A 61 -3.71 1.02 -14.65
C VAL A 61 -2.64 2.11 -14.60
N LEU A 62 -1.40 1.76 -14.90
CA LEU A 62 -0.28 2.71 -14.85
C LEU A 62 -0.40 3.82 -15.89
N GLU A 63 -0.90 3.51 -17.09
CA GLU A 63 -1.21 4.51 -18.12
C GLU A 63 -2.26 5.53 -17.64
N HIS A 64 -3.27 5.07 -16.86
CA HIS A 64 -4.26 5.95 -16.23
C HIS A 64 -3.61 6.84 -15.16
N ILE A 65 -2.76 6.27 -14.31
CA ILE A 65 -2.04 7.02 -13.27
C ILE A 65 -1.15 8.07 -13.92
N GLU A 66 -0.37 7.69 -14.95
CA GLU A 66 0.52 8.61 -15.64
C GLU A 66 -0.24 9.81 -16.28
N ARG A 67 -1.36 9.52 -16.97
CA ARG A 67 -2.21 10.56 -17.54
C ARG A 67 -2.73 11.52 -16.47
N ARG A 68 -3.29 10.99 -15.39
CA ARG A 68 -3.79 11.81 -14.27
C ARG A 68 -2.69 12.60 -13.58
N ALA A 69 -1.50 12.03 -13.42
CA ALA A 69 -0.35 12.73 -12.87
C ALA A 69 0.04 13.93 -13.74
N LYS A 70 0.08 13.75 -15.07
CA LYS A 70 0.35 14.84 -16.02
C LYS A 70 -0.73 15.93 -15.98
N GLU A 71 -2.01 15.54 -16.03
CA GLU A 71 -3.15 16.46 -15.98
C GLU A 71 -3.20 17.26 -14.66
N GLY A 72 -2.89 16.60 -13.54
CA GLY A 72 -2.87 17.20 -12.20
C GLY A 72 -1.54 17.83 -11.82
N GLN A 73 -0.52 17.83 -12.71
CA GLN A 73 0.83 18.33 -12.44
C GLN A 73 1.53 17.71 -11.23
N PHE A 74 1.27 16.42 -10.98
CA PHE A 74 1.94 15.65 -9.93
C PHE A 74 3.27 15.10 -10.44
N PHE A 75 4.33 15.93 -10.47
CA PHE A 75 5.65 15.55 -10.97
C PHE A 75 6.40 14.58 -10.04
N ASN A 76 5.92 14.40 -8.83
CA ASN A 76 6.44 13.51 -7.80
C ASN A 76 5.76 12.13 -7.76
N VAL A 77 4.88 11.82 -8.74
CA VAL A 77 4.24 10.50 -8.89
C VAL A 77 4.99 9.71 -9.97
N HIS A 78 5.41 8.48 -9.63
CA HIS A 78 6.21 7.60 -10.48
C HIS A 78 5.49 6.28 -10.69
N PRO A 79 4.84 6.05 -11.85
CA PRO A 79 4.26 4.75 -12.18
C PRO A 79 5.37 3.70 -12.39
N VAL A 80 5.25 2.53 -11.76
CA VAL A 80 6.21 1.43 -11.85
C VAL A 80 5.47 0.13 -12.13
N TRP A 81 5.76 -0.50 -13.26
CA TRP A 81 5.23 -1.82 -13.55
C TRP A 81 5.97 -2.89 -12.76
N SER A 82 5.25 -3.68 -11.99
CA SER A 82 5.81 -4.82 -11.26
C SER A 82 4.74 -5.81 -10.84
N ASP A 83 5.17 -7.07 -10.69
CA ASP A 83 4.47 -8.09 -9.93
C ASP A 83 5.04 -8.10 -8.49
N MET A 84 4.23 -7.68 -7.52
CA MET A 84 4.66 -7.62 -6.11
C MET A 84 4.88 -9.01 -5.48
N ASP A 85 4.37 -10.08 -6.10
CA ASP A 85 4.55 -11.47 -5.66
C ASP A 85 5.89 -12.07 -6.11
N VAL A 86 6.74 -11.28 -6.79
CA VAL A 86 8.05 -11.68 -7.26
C VAL A 86 9.14 -10.83 -6.60
N TYR A 87 9.97 -11.47 -5.79
CA TYR A 87 11.10 -10.80 -5.12
C TYR A 87 12.08 -10.17 -6.13
N ARG A 88 12.46 -8.92 -5.91
CA ARG A 88 13.32 -8.09 -6.76
C ARG A 88 12.73 -7.73 -8.14
N ALA A 89 11.43 -7.89 -8.33
CA ALA A 89 10.79 -7.47 -9.57
C ALA A 89 10.53 -5.95 -9.64
N THR A 90 10.35 -5.28 -8.50
CA THR A 90 10.04 -3.85 -8.45
C THR A 90 11.31 -3.02 -8.62
N ARG A 91 11.33 -2.18 -9.67
CA ARG A 91 12.47 -1.31 -9.99
C ARG A 91 12.46 -0.03 -9.13
N ILE A 92 12.62 -0.24 -7.83
CA ILE A 92 12.81 0.79 -6.81
C ILE A 92 14.01 0.35 -5.97
N ASP A 93 14.86 1.30 -5.59
CA ASP A 93 16.08 1.03 -4.84
C ASP A 93 15.76 0.39 -3.49
N GLU A 94 16.60 -0.55 -3.08
CA GLU A 94 16.50 -1.26 -1.82
C GLU A 94 16.67 -0.28 -0.65
N GLY A 95 15.82 -0.44 0.38
CA GLY A 95 15.87 0.37 1.60
C GLY A 95 15.64 1.87 1.38
N SER A 96 14.98 2.24 0.28
CA SER A 96 14.80 3.67 -0.06
C SER A 96 13.48 4.27 0.38
N LEU A 97 12.49 3.45 0.76
CA LEU A 97 11.14 3.92 1.06
C LEU A 97 10.90 4.12 2.56
N ASP A 98 10.28 5.23 2.90
CA ASP A 98 9.83 5.53 4.27
C ASP A 98 8.55 4.81 4.65
N LEU A 99 7.67 4.60 3.66
CA LEU A 99 6.33 4.02 3.85
C LEU A 99 5.95 3.15 2.67
N THR A 100 5.56 1.92 2.94
CA THR A 100 4.97 0.99 1.98
C THR A 100 3.50 0.79 2.32
N LEU A 101 2.62 1.06 1.38
CA LEU A 101 1.18 0.82 1.47
C LEU A 101 0.81 -0.44 0.70
N LEU A 102 0.01 -1.30 1.31
CA LEU A 102 -0.63 -2.46 0.69
C LEU A 102 -2.11 -2.45 1.09
N ILE A 103 -2.97 -1.97 0.21
CA ILE A 103 -4.38 -1.71 0.53
C ILE A 103 -5.30 -2.55 -0.35
N ASN A 104 -6.05 -3.46 0.27
CA ASN A 104 -6.94 -4.41 -0.39
C ASN A 104 -6.23 -5.33 -1.41
N ASN A 105 -4.97 -5.67 -1.17
CA ASN A 105 -4.15 -6.48 -2.06
C ASN A 105 -3.51 -7.69 -1.35
N PHE A 106 -3.48 -7.73 -0.01
CA PHE A 106 -2.88 -8.85 0.72
C PHE A 106 -3.63 -10.15 0.44
N TYR A 107 -4.96 -10.11 0.39
CA TYR A 107 -5.80 -11.29 0.11
C TYR A 107 -5.65 -11.79 -1.34
N LEU A 108 -5.23 -10.93 -2.27
CA LEU A 108 -5.04 -11.27 -3.69
C LEU A 108 -3.70 -11.94 -3.97
N SER A 109 -2.73 -11.79 -3.08
CA SER A 109 -1.39 -12.35 -3.28
C SER A 109 -1.43 -13.87 -3.36
N SER A 110 -0.82 -14.40 -4.41
CA SER A 110 -0.61 -15.83 -4.64
C SER A 110 0.71 -16.33 -4.04
N ASN A 111 1.62 -15.43 -3.69
CA ASN A 111 2.95 -15.75 -3.15
C ASN A 111 3.36 -14.77 -2.05
N ARG A 112 2.63 -14.79 -0.94
CA ARG A 112 2.86 -13.88 0.20
C ARG A 112 4.31 -13.88 0.72
N PRO A 113 5.01 -15.02 0.83
CA PRO A 113 6.42 -15.00 1.27
C PRO A 113 7.31 -14.12 0.39
N GLN A 114 7.14 -14.17 -0.94
CA GLN A 114 7.91 -13.32 -1.86
C GLN A 114 7.48 -11.87 -1.78
N MET A 115 6.17 -11.61 -1.69
CA MET A 115 5.62 -10.28 -1.50
C MET A 115 6.17 -9.62 -0.22
N LEU A 116 6.19 -10.35 0.90
CA LEU A 116 6.72 -9.83 2.17
C LEU A 116 8.22 -9.51 2.07
N ARG A 117 8.99 -10.37 1.40
CA ARG A 117 10.41 -10.09 1.14
C ARG A 117 10.60 -8.85 0.27
N GLU A 118 9.76 -8.67 -0.75
CA GLU A 118 9.83 -7.50 -1.62
C GLU A 118 9.47 -6.22 -0.85
N MET A 119 8.40 -6.24 -0.05
CA MET A 119 8.03 -5.12 0.82
C MET A 119 9.16 -4.76 1.79
N ALA A 120 9.80 -5.77 2.41
CA ALA A 120 10.94 -5.56 3.31
C ALA A 120 12.15 -5.00 2.57
N ARG A 121 12.45 -5.48 1.36
CA ARG A 121 13.54 -4.97 0.53
C ARG A 121 13.36 -3.50 0.18
N LEU A 122 12.15 -3.10 -0.20
CA LEU A 122 11.84 -1.73 -0.62
C LEU A 122 11.86 -0.74 0.55
N THR A 123 11.34 -1.17 1.71
CA THR A 123 11.20 -0.33 2.90
C THR A 123 12.53 -0.24 3.64
N ARG A 124 12.97 0.98 4.00
CA ARG A 124 14.19 1.18 4.79
C ARG A 124 14.04 0.59 6.20
N PRO A 125 15.14 0.29 6.90
CA PRO A 125 15.08 -0.03 8.32
C PRO A 125 14.31 1.04 9.11
N HIS A 126 13.43 0.62 10.01
CA HIS A 126 12.50 1.44 10.77
C HIS A 126 11.46 2.21 9.92
N GLY A 127 11.42 1.96 8.61
CA GLY A 127 10.32 2.40 7.74
C GLY A 127 9.02 1.66 8.06
N ARG A 128 7.90 2.23 7.70
CA ARG A 128 6.58 1.67 7.99
C ARG A 128 6.03 0.88 6.83
N VAL A 129 5.43 -0.25 7.15
CA VAL A 129 4.61 -1.04 6.24
C VAL A 129 3.19 -1.04 6.76
N VAL A 130 2.26 -0.62 5.94
CA VAL A 130 0.84 -0.49 6.28
C VAL A 130 0.04 -1.45 5.42
N VAL A 131 -0.65 -2.38 6.07
CA VAL A 131 -1.58 -3.31 5.42
C VAL A 131 -2.99 -2.92 5.82
N VAL A 132 -3.84 -2.65 4.82
CA VAL A 132 -5.26 -2.39 5.03
C VAL A 132 -6.06 -3.42 4.28
N GLU A 133 -7.00 -4.08 4.98
CA GLU A 133 -7.81 -5.14 4.43
C GLU A 133 -9.27 -5.09 4.89
N TRP A 134 -10.11 -5.82 4.18
CA TRP A 134 -11.51 -5.96 4.47
C TRP A 134 -11.74 -6.69 5.79
N LYS A 135 -12.62 -6.16 6.64
CA LYS A 135 -13.15 -6.90 7.78
C LYS A 135 -13.97 -8.09 7.29
N PRO A 136 -13.97 -9.22 8.01
CA PRO A 136 -14.77 -10.40 7.67
C PRO A 136 -16.27 -10.20 8.03
N ILE A 137 -16.87 -9.09 7.59
CA ILE A 137 -18.28 -8.71 7.81
C ILE A 137 -18.94 -8.36 6.49
N ALA A 138 -20.26 -8.45 6.38
CA ALA A 138 -20.98 -8.05 5.18
C ALA A 138 -20.77 -6.57 4.84
N SER A 139 -20.60 -6.29 3.55
CA SER A 139 -20.44 -4.94 3.01
C SER A 139 -21.15 -4.81 1.66
N PRO A 140 -21.51 -3.59 1.23
CA PRO A 140 -22.25 -3.38 -0.02
C PRO A 140 -21.44 -3.69 -1.28
N ILE A 141 -20.12 -3.69 -1.18
CA ILE A 141 -19.18 -4.01 -2.27
C ILE A 141 -17.96 -4.74 -1.69
N GLY A 142 -17.10 -5.25 -2.55
CA GLY A 142 -15.84 -5.93 -2.17
C GLY A 142 -15.91 -7.45 -2.38
N PRO A 143 -14.87 -8.17 -1.97
CA PRO A 143 -14.82 -9.62 -2.10
C PRO A 143 -15.87 -10.30 -1.20
N ALA A 144 -16.23 -11.53 -1.52
CA ALA A 144 -17.07 -12.35 -0.65
C ALA A 144 -16.44 -12.52 0.74
N VAL A 145 -17.26 -12.65 1.78
CA VAL A 145 -16.77 -12.65 3.17
C VAL A 145 -15.77 -13.79 3.45
N ASP A 146 -15.96 -14.93 2.80
CA ASP A 146 -15.08 -16.11 2.89
C ASP A 146 -13.71 -15.91 2.18
N GLN A 147 -13.59 -14.91 1.31
CA GLN A 147 -12.33 -14.53 0.67
C GLN A 147 -11.53 -13.50 1.49
N ARG A 148 -12.14 -12.91 2.53
CA ARG A 148 -11.50 -11.87 3.35
C ARG A 148 -10.60 -12.50 4.39
N ILE A 149 -9.52 -11.82 4.68
CA ILE A 149 -8.53 -12.25 5.67
C ILE A 149 -8.77 -11.45 6.96
N ASP A 150 -8.88 -12.11 8.09
CA ASP A 150 -8.96 -11.42 9.37
C ASP A 150 -7.60 -10.84 9.81
N GLN A 151 -7.63 -9.84 10.68
CA GLN A 151 -6.42 -9.14 11.11
C GLN A 151 -5.41 -10.04 11.85
N GLU A 152 -5.87 -11.06 12.56
CA GLU A 152 -4.98 -11.98 13.29
C GLU A 152 -4.25 -12.91 12.32
N GLN A 153 -4.90 -13.28 11.21
CA GLN A 153 -4.24 -14.03 10.15
C GLN A 153 -3.16 -13.19 9.48
N VAL A 154 -3.45 -11.92 9.12
CA VAL A 154 -2.42 -11.02 8.56
C VAL A 154 -1.26 -10.85 9.53
N LYS A 155 -1.53 -10.62 10.83
CA LYS A 155 -0.48 -10.51 11.85
C LYS A 155 0.38 -11.77 11.93
N ARG A 156 -0.24 -12.97 11.86
CA ARG A 156 0.51 -14.24 11.87
C ARG A 156 1.40 -14.39 10.64
N GLU A 157 0.88 -14.07 9.45
CA GLU A 157 1.62 -14.20 8.20
C GLU A 157 2.74 -13.16 8.08
N MET A 158 2.51 -11.94 8.59
CA MET A 158 3.54 -10.88 8.68
C MET A 158 4.60 -11.15 9.76
N ARG A 159 4.34 -12.08 10.70
CA ARG A 159 5.30 -12.42 11.76
C ARG A 159 6.55 -13.08 11.17
N SER A 160 7.59 -12.28 11.04
CA SER A 160 8.90 -12.71 10.53
C SER A 160 9.98 -11.85 11.16
N PRO A 161 11.26 -12.23 11.07
CA PRO A 161 12.36 -11.36 11.50
C PRO A 161 12.37 -10.00 10.80
N LEU A 162 11.72 -9.90 9.63
CA LEU A 162 11.73 -8.68 8.80
C LEU A 162 10.79 -7.57 9.30
N PHE A 163 9.75 -7.92 10.07
CA PHE A 163 8.72 -6.98 10.49
C PHE A 163 8.36 -7.12 11.96
N GLU A 164 8.20 -5.99 12.62
CA GLU A 164 7.68 -5.88 13.97
C GLU A 164 6.28 -5.26 13.91
N PHE A 165 5.29 -5.92 14.53
CA PHE A 165 3.95 -5.34 14.66
C PHE A 165 3.99 -4.12 15.58
N HIS A 166 3.47 -2.98 15.09
CA HIS A 166 3.48 -1.72 15.81
C HIS A 166 2.10 -1.32 16.31
N ASP A 167 1.07 -1.34 15.44
CA ASP A 167 -0.25 -0.84 15.81
C ASP A 167 -1.35 -1.39 14.90
N ALA A 168 -2.61 -1.30 15.38
CA ALA A 168 -3.81 -1.59 14.62
C ALA A 168 -4.80 -0.44 14.72
N PHE A 169 -5.58 -0.18 13.66
CA PHE A 169 -6.54 0.91 13.62
C PHE A 169 -7.74 0.59 12.72
N GLU A 170 -8.83 1.33 12.94
CA GLU A 170 -9.99 1.33 12.07
C GLU A 170 -9.72 2.17 10.82
N ALA A 171 -9.60 1.54 9.65
CA ALA A 171 -9.34 2.24 8.38
C ALA A 171 -10.63 2.73 7.70
N GLY A 172 -11.78 2.24 8.14
CA GLY A 172 -13.10 2.59 7.63
C GLY A 172 -14.17 1.63 8.18
N PRO A 173 -15.44 1.82 7.83
CA PRO A 173 -16.52 0.99 8.37
C PRO A 173 -16.35 -0.50 8.06
N TYR A 174 -15.71 -0.82 6.93
CA TYR A 174 -15.53 -2.20 6.44
C TYR A 174 -14.06 -2.62 6.36
N HIS A 175 -13.12 -1.80 6.85
CA HIS A 175 -11.68 -2.06 6.75
C HIS A 175 -10.99 -1.91 8.10
N TYR A 176 -9.99 -2.73 8.32
CA TYR A 176 -9.00 -2.56 9.38
C TYR A 176 -7.64 -2.20 8.76
N GLY A 177 -6.79 -1.57 9.54
CA GLY A 177 -5.41 -1.26 9.16
C GLY A 177 -4.44 -1.78 10.21
N LEU A 178 -3.29 -2.26 9.74
CA LEU A 178 -2.18 -2.74 10.56
C LEU A 178 -0.92 -1.99 10.16
N ILE A 179 -0.15 -1.55 11.14
CA ILE A 179 1.15 -0.90 10.95
C ILE A 179 2.24 -1.84 11.46
N PHE A 180 3.23 -2.05 10.63
CA PHE A 180 4.45 -2.79 10.95
C PHE A 180 5.66 -1.90 10.75
N LEU A 181 6.70 -2.10 11.53
CA LEU A 181 8.01 -1.50 11.34
C LEU A 181 8.94 -2.52 10.68
N ARG A 182 9.67 -2.07 9.65
CA ARG A 182 10.76 -2.86 9.07
C ARG A 182 11.90 -2.93 10.09
N THR A 183 12.38 -4.13 10.39
CA THR A 183 13.53 -4.35 11.28
C THR A 183 14.86 -4.05 10.58
N GLU A 184 15.98 -4.24 11.23
CA GLU A 184 17.33 -4.14 10.63
C GLU A 184 17.78 -5.45 9.96
N GLU A 185 17.02 -6.54 10.13
CA GLU A 185 17.39 -7.84 9.59
C GLU A 185 17.52 -7.81 8.06
N PRO A 186 18.54 -8.45 7.48
CA PRO A 186 18.73 -8.53 6.02
C PRO A 186 17.56 -9.30 5.37
N VAL A 187 17.23 -8.94 4.12
CA VAL A 187 16.15 -9.53 3.33
C VAL A 187 16.65 -10.69 2.48
#